data_72bfefaaa136b54157840b4ec59a6590
#
_entry.id   72bfefaaa136b54157840b4ec59a6590
#
_cell.length_a   1.000
_cell.length_b   1.000
_cell.length_c   1.000
_cell.angle_alpha   90.00
_cell.angle_beta   90.00
_cell.angle_gamma   90.00
#
_symmetry.space_group_name_H-M   'P 1'
#
loop_
_entity.id
_entity.type
_entity.pdbx_description
1 polymer ?
#
loop_
_entity_poly.entity_id
_entity_poly.type
_entity_poly.pdbx_seq_one_letter_code
_entity_poly.pdbx_strand_id
1 'polypeptide(L)'
;MEYRTDLAVEYTEESTHRREEQGEYAITRLTHAGRRYVTVEAPPFSDAADAGELAELLAEELRKMLPEEGPVLVAGLGNRFVTPDALGPRMADRVLATRHIGGELARVSGLDGLRPVAVLAPGVLGSTGVESGEAVAALTAALH
;
A
#
# COMPACT_ATOMS: atom_id res chain seq x y z
N MET A 1 16.48 -21.77 2.08
CA MET A 1 15.05 -21.50 2.39
C MET A 1 14.96 -20.01 2.54
N GLU A 2 14.43 -19.33 1.54
CA GLU A 2 14.35 -17.86 1.55
C GLU A 2 13.17 -17.48 2.43
N TYR A 3 13.44 -16.88 3.58
CA TYR A 3 12.37 -16.38 4.44
C TYR A 3 11.74 -15.17 3.75
N ARG A 4 10.51 -15.31 3.33
CA ARG A 4 9.68 -14.17 2.90
C ARG A 4 9.19 -13.46 4.16
N THR A 5 9.74 -12.31 4.44
CA THR A 5 9.29 -11.45 5.53
C THR A 5 8.55 -10.25 4.95
N ASP A 6 7.46 -9.87 5.60
CA ASP A 6 6.68 -8.68 5.24
C ASP A 6 7.35 -7.40 5.74
N LEU A 7 8.36 -7.53 6.61
CA LEU A 7 9.07 -6.41 7.20
C LEU A 7 10.36 -6.10 6.43
N ALA A 8 10.33 -5.03 5.66
CA ALA A 8 11.48 -4.57 4.88
C ALA A 8 12.75 -4.31 5.72
N VAL A 9 12.60 -4.02 7.00
CA VAL A 9 13.72 -3.79 7.95
C VAL A 9 14.62 -5.01 8.15
N GLU A 10 14.16 -6.22 7.80
CA GLU A 10 14.95 -7.44 7.93
C GLU A 10 15.95 -7.65 6.79
N TYR A 11 15.88 -6.85 5.71
CA TYR A 11 16.80 -6.91 4.55
C TYR A 11 18.02 -5.99 4.67
N THR A 12 18.50 -5.71 5.89
CA THR A 12 19.48 -4.64 6.14
C THR A 12 20.90 -4.91 5.64
N GLU A 13 21.30 -6.15 5.38
CA GLU A 13 22.70 -6.47 5.05
C GLU A 13 23.14 -6.14 3.61
N GLU A 14 22.20 -6.04 2.65
CA GLU A 14 22.50 -5.74 1.23
C GLU A 14 21.72 -4.54 0.67
N SER A 15 21.13 -3.72 1.52
CA SER A 15 20.22 -2.67 1.10
C SER A 15 20.60 -1.30 1.62
N THR A 16 20.34 -0.29 0.79
CA THR A 16 20.46 1.12 1.24
C THR A 16 19.21 1.46 2.03
N HIS A 17 19.37 1.75 3.32
CA HIS A 17 18.26 2.20 4.16
C HIS A 17 18.53 3.58 4.78
N ARG A 18 17.47 4.33 4.97
CA ARG A 18 17.49 5.61 5.67
C ARG A 18 16.34 5.66 6.66
N ARG A 19 16.67 5.85 7.93
CA ARG A 19 15.71 6.12 9.00
C ARG A 19 15.68 7.62 9.30
N GLU A 20 14.51 8.18 9.45
CA GLU A 20 14.25 9.58 9.77
C GLU A 20 13.19 9.66 10.86
N GLU A 21 13.39 10.52 11.84
CA GLU A 21 12.41 10.77 12.89
C GLU A 21 11.71 12.10 12.61
N GLN A 22 10.39 12.10 12.65
CA GLN A 22 9.53 13.26 12.42
C GLN A 22 8.46 13.32 13.51
N GLY A 23 8.70 14.10 14.55
CA GLY A 23 7.83 14.16 15.71
C GLY A 23 7.75 12.82 16.42
N GLU A 24 6.54 12.28 16.53
CA GLU A 24 6.28 10.98 17.15
C GLU A 24 6.39 9.80 16.18
N TYR A 25 6.70 10.07 14.90
CA TYR A 25 6.78 9.07 13.83
C TYR A 25 8.22 8.76 13.48
N ALA A 26 8.50 7.48 13.17
CA ALA A 26 9.75 7.10 12.56
C ALA A 26 9.51 6.49 11.18
N ILE A 27 10.22 7.00 10.18
CA ILE A 27 10.06 6.60 8.78
C ILE A 27 11.33 5.90 8.34
N THR A 28 11.22 4.64 7.99
CA THR A 28 12.32 3.86 7.40
C THR A 28 12.05 3.64 5.93
N ARG A 29 12.94 4.12 5.09
CA ARG A 29 12.90 3.94 3.63
C ARG A 29 14.02 3.00 3.22
N LEU A 30 13.67 1.98 2.45
CA LEU A 30 14.57 0.94 2.00
C LEU A 30 14.39 0.72 0.50
N THR A 31 15.50 0.52 -0.20
CA THR A 31 15.51 0.03 -1.59
C THR A 31 16.27 -1.27 -1.66
N HIS A 32 15.59 -2.33 -2.09
CA HIS A 32 16.17 -3.66 -2.26
C HIS A 32 15.68 -4.28 -3.57
N ALA A 33 16.59 -4.83 -4.37
CA ALA A 33 16.28 -5.48 -5.65
C ALA A 33 15.36 -4.65 -6.58
N GLY A 34 15.57 -3.33 -6.64
CA GLY A 34 14.78 -2.41 -7.45
C GLY A 34 13.39 -2.08 -6.90
N ARG A 35 13.05 -2.60 -5.73
CA ARG A 35 11.78 -2.31 -5.05
C ARG A 35 12.00 -1.29 -3.94
N ARG A 36 11.02 -0.42 -3.75
CA ARG A 36 11.01 0.58 -2.68
C ARG A 36 10.06 0.13 -1.57
N TYR A 37 10.53 0.27 -0.34
CA TYR A 37 9.79 -0.04 0.87
C TYR A 37 9.80 1.19 1.77
N VAL A 38 8.66 1.50 2.35
CA VAL A 38 8.52 2.55 3.36
C VAL A 38 7.78 1.97 4.55
N THR A 39 8.42 2.01 5.70
CA THR A 39 7.84 1.63 6.97
C THR A 39 7.64 2.88 7.81
N VAL A 40 6.43 3.11 8.27
CA VAL A 40 6.09 4.19 9.18
C VAL A 40 5.71 3.57 10.52
N GLU A 41 6.51 3.86 11.54
CA GLU A 41 6.22 3.52 12.92
C GLU A 41 5.48 4.70 13.55
N ALA A 42 4.33 4.42 14.12
CA ALA A 42 3.46 5.41 14.77
C ALA A 42 3.11 4.96 16.18
N PRO A 43 2.80 5.89 17.10
CA PRO A 43 2.23 5.54 18.40
C PRO A 43 0.92 4.75 18.23
N PRO A 44 0.49 4.00 19.26
CA PRO A 44 -0.83 3.38 19.26
C PRO A 44 -1.92 4.41 18.96
N PHE A 45 -2.89 4.06 18.13
CA PHE A 45 -3.98 4.98 17.73
C PHE A 45 -4.82 5.50 18.91
N SER A 46 -4.81 4.80 20.06
CA SER A 46 -5.40 5.27 21.30
C SER A 46 -4.71 6.52 21.86
N ASP A 47 -3.44 6.70 21.53
CA ASP A 47 -2.57 7.74 22.08
C ASP A 47 -2.17 8.74 20.99
N ALA A 48 -2.53 8.46 19.73
CA ALA A 48 -2.22 9.32 18.59
C ALA A 48 -2.99 10.65 18.70
N ALA A 49 -2.25 11.71 18.89
CA ALA A 49 -2.82 13.04 19.06
C ALA A 49 -3.49 13.56 17.77
N ASP A 50 -3.02 13.17 16.60
CA ASP A 50 -3.58 13.63 15.32
C ASP A 50 -3.46 12.61 14.19
N ALA A 51 -4.58 11.94 13.90
CA ALA A 51 -4.67 11.06 12.73
C ALA A 51 -4.50 11.81 11.39
N GLY A 52 -4.70 13.12 11.37
CA GLY A 52 -4.51 13.98 10.20
C GLY A 52 -3.04 14.10 9.84
N GLU A 53 -2.17 14.34 10.82
CA GLU A 53 -0.73 14.43 10.60
C GLU A 53 -0.15 13.13 10.03
N LEU A 54 -0.54 11.98 10.59
CA LEU A 54 -0.15 10.68 10.06
C LEU A 54 -0.67 10.46 8.63
N ALA A 55 -1.89 10.88 8.33
CA ALA A 55 -2.46 10.76 6.99
C ALA A 55 -1.71 11.61 5.96
N GLU A 56 -1.32 12.83 6.32
CA GLU A 56 -0.51 13.70 5.46
C GLU A 56 0.88 13.12 5.20
N LEU A 57 1.54 12.63 6.25
CA LEU A 57 2.84 11.95 6.14
C LEU A 57 2.77 10.73 5.22
N LEU A 58 1.77 9.87 5.40
CA LEU A 58 1.56 8.71 4.54
C LEU A 58 1.27 9.12 3.09
N ALA A 59 0.49 10.17 2.88
CA ALA A 59 0.19 10.69 1.54
C ALA A 59 1.45 11.22 0.85
N GLU A 60 2.35 11.89 1.56
CA GLU A 60 3.62 12.35 1.01
C GLU A 60 4.53 11.19 0.61
N GLU A 61 4.66 10.17 1.45
CA GLU A 61 5.46 8.99 1.12
C GLU A 61 4.87 8.22 -0.08
N LEU A 62 3.55 8.07 -0.13
CA LEU A 62 2.87 7.46 -1.28
C LEU A 62 3.12 8.25 -2.58
N ARG A 63 3.05 9.59 -2.56
CA ARG A 63 3.34 10.40 -3.75
C ARG A 63 4.75 10.16 -4.29
N LYS A 64 5.74 10.00 -3.41
CA LYS A 64 7.13 9.69 -3.80
C LYS A 64 7.28 8.29 -4.41
N MET A 65 6.39 7.36 -4.05
CA MET A 65 6.42 5.97 -4.54
C MET A 65 5.64 5.78 -5.85
N LEU A 66 4.62 6.58 -6.07
CA LEU A 66 3.77 6.46 -7.25
C LEU A 66 4.53 6.82 -8.54
N PRO A 67 4.26 6.15 -9.66
CA PRO A 67 4.75 6.59 -10.97
C PRO A 67 4.10 7.91 -11.36
N GLU A 68 4.73 8.68 -12.24
CA GLU A 68 4.17 9.97 -12.71
C GLU A 68 2.86 9.75 -13.46
N GLU A 69 2.79 8.72 -14.30
CA GLU A 69 1.63 8.39 -15.12
C GLU A 69 1.29 6.90 -15.07
N GLY A 70 0.15 6.56 -15.64
CA GLY A 70 -0.31 5.18 -15.81
C GLY A 70 -1.20 4.67 -14.67
N PRO A 71 -1.73 3.45 -14.82
CA PRO A 71 -2.59 2.83 -13.84
C PRO A 71 -1.84 2.44 -12.57
N VAL A 72 -2.55 2.40 -11.46
CA VAL A 72 -2.03 1.95 -10.16
C VAL A 72 -2.89 0.81 -9.64
N LEU A 73 -2.24 -0.25 -9.16
CA LEU A 73 -2.87 -1.29 -8.37
C LEU A 73 -2.55 -1.07 -6.90
N VAL A 74 -3.58 -0.88 -6.09
CA VAL A 74 -3.48 -0.85 -4.63
C VAL A 74 -3.86 -2.22 -4.08
N ALA A 75 -2.92 -2.91 -3.46
CA ALA A 75 -3.15 -4.21 -2.85
C ALA A 75 -3.10 -4.11 -1.32
N GLY A 76 -4.24 -4.31 -0.66
CA GLY A 76 -4.34 -4.36 0.80
C GLY A 76 -4.09 -5.77 1.32
N LEU A 77 -2.87 -6.04 1.77
CA LEU A 77 -2.47 -7.35 2.27
C LEU A 77 -2.90 -7.56 3.72
N GLY A 78 -3.21 -8.79 4.08
CA GLY A 78 -3.55 -9.20 5.42
C GLY A 78 -4.85 -10.00 5.50
N ASN A 79 -5.21 -10.36 6.72
CA ASN A 79 -6.41 -11.14 7.03
C ASN A 79 -7.51 -10.25 7.64
N ARG A 80 -8.59 -10.03 6.89
CA ARG A 80 -9.74 -9.23 7.31
C ARG A 80 -10.37 -9.67 8.65
N PHE A 81 -10.27 -10.95 8.96
CA PHE A 81 -10.89 -11.56 10.13
C PHE A 81 -9.99 -11.57 11.37
N VAL A 82 -8.74 -11.16 11.23
CA VAL A 82 -7.75 -11.07 12.31
C VAL A 82 -7.43 -9.60 12.55
N THR A 83 -7.89 -9.06 13.68
CA THR A 83 -7.82 -7.61 13.95
C THR A 83 -6.44 -6.98 13.74
N PRO A 84 -5.33 -7.53 14.27
CA PRO A 84 -4.01 -6.94 14.06
C PRO A 84 -3.51 -7.04 12.61
N ASP A 85 -4.11 -7.90 11.79
CA ASP A 85 -3.74 -8.13 10.39
C ASP A 85 -4.77 -7.57 9.40
N ALA A 86 -5.79 -6.86 9.88
CA ALA A 86 -6.89 -6.37 9.05
C ALA A 86 -6.65 -4.98 8.43
N LEU A 87 -5.55 -4.31 8.73
CA LEU A 87 -5.30 -2.93 8.29
C LEU A 87 -5.31 -2.82 6.76
N GLY A 88 -4.55 -3.67 6.06
CA GLY A 88 -4.46 -3.65 4.61
C GLY A 88 -5.81 -3.84 3.91
N PRO A 89 -6.58 -4.91 4.20
CA PRO A 89 -7.91 -5.09 3.64
C PRO A 89 -8.89 -3.96 3.94
N ARG A 90 -8.89 -3.42 5.16
CA ARG A 90 -9.76 -2.30 5.54
C ARG A 90 -9.36 -0.99 4.85
N MET A 91 -8.07 -0.77 4.63
CA MET A 91 -7.58 0.36 3.85
C MET A 91 -8.03 0.22 2.40
N ALA A 92 -7.86 -0.95 1.80
CA ALA A 92 -8.30 -1.23 0.42
C ALA A 92 -9.78 -0.93 0.21
N ASP A 93 -10.65 -1.27 1.16
CA ASP A 93 -12.10 -0.98 1.11
C ASP A 93 -12.42 0.52 1.06
N ARG A 94 -11.47 1.40 1.41
CA ARG A 94 -11.65 2.86 1.45
C ARG A 94 -11.00 3.59 0.29
N VAL A 95 -10.23 2.89 -0.53
CA VAL A 95 -9.62 3.46 -1.73
C VAL A 95 -10.66 3.53 -2.84
N LEU A 96 -10.80 4.70 -3.46
CA LEU A 96 -11.68 4.87 -4.61
C LEU A 96 -11.07 4.18 -5.85
N ALA A 97 -11.71 3.10 -6.30
CA ALA A 97 -11.35 2.43 -7.54
C ALA A 97 -11.87 3.21 -8.73
N THR A 98 -10.99 3.84 -9.49
CA THR A 98 -11.34 4.70 -10.63
C THR A 98 -11.09 4.06 -12.00
N ARG A 99 -10.38 2.92 -12.06
CA ARG A 99 -9.97 2.29 -13.32
C ARG A 99 -11.14 1.95 -14.26
N HIS A 100 -12.29 1.58 -13.70
CA HIS A 100 -13.48 1.24 -14.47
C HIS A 100 -14.35 2.45 -14.83
N ILE A 101 -14.04 3.62 -14.25
CA ILE A 101 -14.78 4.86 -14.51
C ILE A 101 -14.14 5.52 -15.73
N GLY A 102 -14.79 5.43 -16.86
CA GLY A 102 -14.27 5.96 -18.12
C GLY A 102 -15.17 7.03 -18.75
N GLY A 103 -14.57 7.83 -19.61
CA GLY A 103 -15.25 8.70 -20.57
C GLY A 103 -16.27 9.65 -19.93
N GLU A 104 -17.50 9.52 -20.35
CA GLU A 104 -18.59 10.43 -19.98
C GLU A 104 -18.94 10.35 -18.48
N LEU A 105 -18.93 9.13 -17.91
CA LEU A 105 -19.22 8.95 -16.49
C LEU A 105 -18.17 9.66 -15.59
N ALA A 106 -16.89 9.57 -15.94
CA ALA A 106 -15.82 10.27 -15.22
C ALA A 106 -16.06 11.77 -15.22
N ARG A 107 -16.38 12.33 -16.40
CA ARG A 107 -16.63 13.76 -16.57
C ARG A 107 -17.85 14.26 -15.78
N VAL A 108 -18.96 13.55 -15.86
CA VAL A 108 -20.20 13.92 -15.15
C VAL A 108 -20.03 13.83 -13.63
N SER A 109 -19.18 12.88 -13.16
CA SER A 109 -18.88 12.70 -11.73
C SER A 109 -17.73 13.58 -11.21
N GLY A 110 -17.12 14.41 -12.07
CA GLY A 110 -15.95 15.23 -11.69
C GLY A 110 -14.69 14.41 -11.38
N LEU A 111 -14.57 13.21 -11.94
CA LEU A 111 -13.47 12.28 -11.71
C LEU A 111 -12.56 12.13 -12.95
N ASP A 112 -12.76 12.94 -13.96
CA ASP A 112 -12.05 12.90 -15.25
C ASP A 112 -10.55 13.24 -15.15
N GLY A 113 -10.14 13.93 -14.09
CA GLY A 113 -8.73 14.21 -13.79
C GLY A 113 -8.04 13.16 -12.94
N LEU A 114 -8.75 12.12 -12.51
CA LEU A 114 -8.17 11.11 -11.63
C LEU A 114 -7.46 10.00 -12.40
N ARG A 115 -6.33 9.58 -11.87
CA ARG A 115 -5.55 8.44 -12.34
C ARG A 115 -6.39 7.14 -12.25
N PRO A 116 -6.24 6.20 -13.20
CA PRO A 116 -6.86 4.89 -13.11
C PRO A 116 -6.30 4.09 -11.92
N VAL A 117 -7.13 3.78 -10.94
CA VAL A 117 -6.78 3.00 -9.75
C VAL A 117 -7.61 1.72 -9.74
N ALA A 118 -6.92 0.58 -9.66
CA ALA A 118 -7.50 -0.71 -9.33
C ALA A 118 -7.19 -1.05 -7.87
N VAL A 119 -8.09 -1.77 -7.21
CA VAL A 119 -7.95 -2.13 -5.80
C VAL A 119 -8.14 -3.64 -5.65
N LEU A 120 -7.28 -4.26 -4.84
CA LEU A 120 -7.33 -5.68 -4.53
C LEU A 120 -7.12 -5.90 -3.03
N ALA A 121 -7.98 -6.69 -2.40
CA ALA A 121 -7.72 -7.31 -1.10
C ALA A 121 -7.67 -8.83 -1.32
N PRO A 122 -6.49 -9.42 -1.58
CA PRO A 122 -6.36 -10.80 -2.07
C PRO A 122 -6.77 -11.84 -1.03
N GLY A 123 -6.82 -11.46 0.24
CA GLY A 123 -6.98 -12.40 1.34
C GLY A 123 -5.67 -13.11 1.69
N VAL A 124 -5.77 -14.21 2.40
CA VAL A 124 -4.62 -15.04 2.83
C VAL A 124 -4.78 -16.47 2.33
N LEU A 125 -3.66 -17.17 2.17
CA LEU A 125 -3.61 -18.54 1.67
C LEU A 125 -4.63 -19.47 2.34
N GLY A 126 -4.75 -19.38 3.67
CA GLY A 126 -5.67 -20.22 4.45
C GLY A 126 -7.16 -20.01 4.15
N SER A 127 -7.55 -18.88 3.57
CA SER A 127 -8.95 -18.58 3.19
C SER A 127 -9.22 -18.71 1.69
N THR A 128 -8.20 -18.55 0.86
CA THR A 128 -8.34 -18.48 -0.60
C THR A 128 -7.75 -19.67 -1.34
N GLY A 129 -6.78 -20.37 -0.71
CA GLY A 129 -5.97 -21.40 -1.36
C GLY A 129 -4.95 -20.84 -2.37
N VAL A 130 -4.79 -19.50 -2.43
CA VAL A 130 -3.89 -18.79 -3.34
C VAL A 130 -2.98 -17.88 -2.54
N GLU A 131 -1.69 -17.88 -2.85
CA GLU A 131 -0.75 -16.93 -2.25
C GLU A 131 -1.09 -15.50 -2.66
N SER A 132 -1.06 -14.58 -1.71
CA SER A 132 -1.36 -13.17 -1.97
C SER A 132 -0.44 -12.58 -3.07
N GLY A 133 0.83 -13.00 -3.10
CA GLY A 133 1.78 -12.59 -4.12
C GLY A 133 1.42 -13.08 -5.52
N GLU A 134 0.88 -14.31 -5.65
CA GLU A 134 0.40 -14.85 -6.93
C GLU A 134 -0.81 -14.07 -7.45
N ALA A 135 -1.77 -13.78 -6.58
CA ALA A 135 -2.96 -13.00 -6.94
C ALA A 135 -2.59 -11.58 -7.41
N VAL A 136 -1.69 -10.90 -6.69
CA VAL A 136 -1.20 -9.57 -7.06
C VAL A 136 -0.44 -9.61 -8.38
N ALA A 137 0.45 -10.59 -8.58
CA ALA A 137 1.23 -10.72 -9.82
C ALA A 137 0.33 -10.98 -11.04
N ALA A 138 -0.64 -11.89 -10.90
CA ALA A 138 -1.58 -12.21 -11.96
C ALA A 138 -2.43 -10.99 -12.36
N LEU A 139 -2.95 -10.24 -11.39
CA LEU A 139 -3.72 -9.05 -11.67
C LEU A 139 -2.86 -7.95 -12.28
N THR A 140 -1.64 -7.73 -11.76
CA THR A 140 -0.71 -6.74 -12.34
C THR A 140 -0.44 -7.03 -13.81
N ALA A 141 -0.21 -8.28 -14.17
CA ALA A 141 -0.01 -8.68 -15.57
C ALA A 141 -1.25 -8.43 -16.46
N ALA A 142 -2.45 -8.52 -15.90
CA ALA A 142 -3.70 -8.28 -16.63
C ALA A 142 -4.08 -6.80 -16.74
N LEU A 143 -3.44 -5.92 -15.99
CA LEU A 143 -3.73 -4.48 -15.97
C LEU A 143 -2.89 -3.67 -16.97
N HIS A 144 -1.89 -4.29 -17.59
CA HIS A 144 -1.00 -3.69 -18.60
C HIS A 144 -1.56 -3.78 -20.02
#